data_6e2bcb1fa0f7016cd2decc856db80ab2
#
_entry.id   6e2bcb1fa0f7016cd2decc856db80ab2
#
_cell.length_a   1.000
_cell.length_b   1.000
_cell.length_c   1.000
_cell.angle_alpha   90.00
_cell.angle_beta   90.00
_cell.angle_gamma   90.00
#
_symmetry.space_group_name_H-M   'P 1'
#
loop_
_entity.id
_entity.type
_entity.pdbx_description
1 polymer ?
#
loop_
_entity_poly.entity_id
_entity_poly.type
_entity_poly.pdbx_seq_one_letter_code
_entity_poly.pdbx_strand_id
1 'polypeptide(L)'
;MIKAKRYIDSTLKFLYRNKVIDLPKVWFKFFRDLKQLKKTQHDNEFIISPDYPCLADNTNTSGEFGRYVYQDSWAFKHVLSKKPKKLVDIASSTYFVAFAAQITSIESVDIRLLHTSMKTIKSKIGDITSLPYKNNSVEALSSLSVIEHIGLGRYGDKVDYDGMQKAINEIKRVVAFNGMILVAFPVGKINKVIFNAHRSCTPEKVYMMFTGLKLIDEKLGGTTPLEVILKFPKQDETGEKSDEEDDWGDEDENDDKYWFTKD
;
A
#
# COMPACT_ATOMS: atom_id res chain seq x y z
N MET A 1 -17.19 32.70 1.24
CA MET A 1 -16.08 32.11 0.49
C MET A 1 -15.98 30.59 0.67
N ILE A 2 -16.00 30.05 1.89
CA ILE A 2 -15.89 28.58 2.16
C ILE A 2 -17.02 27.77 1.52
N LYS A 3 -18.28 28.24 1.57
CA LYS A 3 -19.42 27.54 0.97
C LYS A 3 -19.29 27.41 -0.55
N ALA A 4 -18.95 28.50 -1.25
CA ALA A 4 -18.76 28.50 -2.70
C ALA A 4 -17.68 27.50 -3.14
N LYS A 5 -16.55 27.42 -2.43
CA LYS A 5 -15.51 26.44 -2.69
C LYS A 5 -16.01 24.99 -2.60
N ARG A 6 -16.81 24.65 -1.58
CA ARG A 6 -17.38 23.30 -1.43
C ARG A 6 -18.31 22.92 -2.58
N TYR A 7 -19.12 23.86 -3.07
CA TYR A 7 -19.97 23.64 -4.22
C TYR A 7 -19.17 23.39 -5.50
N ILE A 8 -18.12 24.17 -5.72
CA ILE A 8 -17.20 23.99 -6.85
C ILE A 8 -16.49 22.63 -6.74
N ASP A 9 -15.93 22.29 -5.59
CA ASP A 9 -15.21 21.04 -5.37
C ASP A 9 -16.11 19.81 -5.59
N SER A 10 -17.37 19.87 -5.14
CA SER A 10 -18.36 18.82 -5.33
C SER A 10 -18.72 18.65 -6.81
N THR A 11 -18.87 19.75 -7.53
CA THR A 11 -19.14 19.75 -8.97
C THR A 11 -17.98 19.17 -9.74
N LEU A 12 -16.73 19.59 -9.43
CA LEU A 12 -15.53 19.06 -10.06
C LEU A 12 -15.33 17.56 -9.79
N LYS A 13 -15.58 17.10 -8.56
CA LYS A 13 -15.54 15.67 -8.22
C LYS A 13 -16.56 14.86 -9.03
N PHE A 14 -17.78 15.39 -9.20
CA PHE A 14 -18.79 14.75 -10.02
C PHE A 14 -18.36 14.64 -11.49
N LEU A 15 -17.85 15.73 -12.07
CA LEU A 15 -17.33 15.75 -13.45
C LEU A 15 -16.20 14.75 -13.67
N TYR A 16 -15.24 14.72 -12.74
CA TYR A 16 -14.09 13.81 -12.80
C TYR A 16 -14.53 12.34 -12.74
N ARG A 17 -15.46 12.01 -11.84
CA ARG A 17 -15.87 10.63 -11.56
C ARG A 17 -16.77 10.03 -12.65
N ASN A 18 -17.67 10.81 -13.24
CA ASN A 18 -18.72 10.28 -14.12
C ASN A 18 -18.44 10.44 -15.61
N LYS A 19 -17.38 11.16 -16.02
CA LYS A 19 -17.01 11.42 -17.44
C LYS A 19 -18.13 11.99 -18.33
N VAL A 20 -19.31 12.27 -17.78
CA VAL A 20 -20.51 12.75 -18.49
C VAL A 20 -21.12 13.90 -17.71
N ILE A 21 -21.46 14.94 -18.43
CA ILE A 21 -21.88 16.22 -17.88
C ILE A 21 -23.40 16.33 -17.96
N ASP A 22 -24.10 15.82 -16.96
CA ASP A 22 -25.50 16.21 -16.75
C ASP A 22 -25.63 17.03 -15.44
N LEU A 23 -24.75 18.00 -15.30
CA LEU A 23 -24.71 18.88 -14.11
C LEU A 23 -26.07 19.51 -13.76
N PRO A 24 -26.85 20.01 -14.74
CA PRO A 24 -28.17 20.57 -14.42
C PRO A 24 -29.10 19.56 -13.74
N LYS A 25 -29.14 18.32 -14.19
CA LYS A 25 -29.97 17.26 -13.59
C LYS A 25 -29.55 16.91 -12.17
N VAL A 26 -28.23 16.82 -11.95
CA VAL A 26 -27.69 16.46 -10.63
C VAL A 26 -27.98 17.56 -9.61
N TRP A 27 -27.77 18.82 -9.97
CA TRP A 27 -28.13 19.94 -9.10
C TRP A 27 -29.62 20.07 -8.91
N PHE A 28 -30.42 19.86 -9.95
CA PHE A 28 -31.87 19.82 -9.83
C PHE A 28 -32.34 18.74 -8.86
N LYS A 29 -31.77 17.53 -8.97
CA LYS A 29 -32.03 16.44 -8.01
C LYS A 29 -31.66 16.85 -6.59
N PHE A 30 -30.48 17.42 -6.37
CA PHE A 30 -30.02 17.86 -5.05
C PHE A 30 -31.02 18.85 -4.39
N PHE A 31 -31.38 19.89 -5.12
CA PHE A 31 -32.30 20.90 -4.56
C PHE A 31 -33.76 20.39 -4.41
N ARG A 32 -34.20 19.52 -5.31
CA ARG A 32 -35.49 18.83 -5.16
C ARG A 32 -35.51 17.98 -3.90
N ASP A 33 -34.48 17.18 -3.67
CA ASP A 33 -34.38 16.28 -2.53
C ASP A 33 -34.20 17.07 -1.21
N LEU A 34 -33.45 18.15 -1.22
CA LEU A 34 -33.37 19.11 -0.10
C LEU A 34 -34.76 19.72 0.25
N LYS A 35 -35.51 20.13 -0.76
CA LYS A 35 -36.85 20.65 -0.57
C LYS A 35 -37.79 19.60 0.01
N GLN A 36 -37.69 18.37 -0.46
CA GLN A 36 -38.45 17.24 0.05
C GLN A 36 -38.12 16.94 1.52
N LEU A 37 -36.82 16.89 1.87
CA LEU A 37 -36.37 16.69 3.25
C LEU A 37 -36.92 17.75 4.19
N LYS A 38 -36.86 19.03 3.80
CA LYS A 38 -37.46 20.14 4.58
C LYS A 38 -38.98 20.02 4.77
N LYS A 39 -39.72 19.44 3.81
CA LYS A 39 -41.17 19.22 3.94
C LYS A 39 -41.51 18.08 4.91
N THR A 40 -40.61 17.10 5.06
CA THR A 40 -40.82 15.97 5.96
C THR A 40 -40.25 16.21 7.36
N GLN A 41 -39.61 17.35 7.57
CA GLN A 41 -39.11 17.74 8.88
C GLN A 41 -40.29 17.99 9.82
N HIS A 42 -40.33 17.26 10.93
CA HIS A 42 -41.41 17.31 11.92
C HIS A 42 -40.99 17.95 13.24
N ASP A 43 -39.68 18.19 13.41
CA ASP A 43 -39.08 18.85 14.57
C ASP A 43 -37.94 19.77 14.17
N ASN A 44 -37.35 20.47 15.14
CA ASN A 44 -36.22 21.37 14.94
C ASN A 44 -34.95 20.89 15.60
N GLU A 45 -34.84 19.58 15.92
CA GLU A 45 -33.67 19.01 16.55
C GLU A 45 -32.44 19.10 15.63
N PHE A 46 -32.66 18.93 14.31
CA PHE A 46 -31.58 19.05 13.32
C PHE A 46 -31.77 20.27 12.40
N ILE A 47 -30.71 21.07 12.28
CA ILE A 47 -30.67 22.17 11.32
C ILE A 47 -30.33 21.61 9.94
N ILE A 48 -31.26 21.68 8.98
CA ILE A 48 -31.02 21.23 7.60
C ILE A 48 -30.24 22.31 6.84
N SER A 49 -28.97 21.98 6.54
CA SER A 49 -28.03 22.85 5.81
C SER A 49 -27.59 22.22 4.49
N PRO A 50 -27.54 22.98 3.37
CA PRO A 50 -26.99 22.52 2.10
C PRO A 50 -25.48 22.75 1.97
N ASP A 51 -24.76 22.96 3.05
CA ASP A 51 -23.39 23.48 3.05
C ASP A 51 -22.33 22.49 2.51
N TYR A 52 -22.67 21.21 2.34
CA TYR A 52 -21.76 20.18 1.84
C TYR A 52 -22.47 19.25 0.83
N PRO A 53 -22.64 19.67 -0.44
CA PRO A 53 -23.33 18.85 -1.43
C PRO A 53 -22.46 17.65 -1.84
N CYS A 54 -23.05 16.43 -1.80
CA CYS A 54 -22.45 15.18 -2.26
C CYS A 54 -23.15 14.76 -3.56
N LEU A 55 -22.60 15.16 -4.71
CA LEU A 55 -23.27 15.00 -6.01
C LEU A 55 -22.87 13.72 -6.75
N ALA A 56 -21.75 13.06 -6.33
CA ALA A 56 -21.14 11.96 -7.05
C ALA A 56 -21.37 10.58 -6.41
N ASP A 57 -22.11 10.51 -5.30
CA ASP A 57 -22.18 9.29 -4.47
C ASP A 57 -23.36 8.38 -4.80
N ASN A 58 -24.30 8.87 -5.63
CA ASN A 58 -25.41 8.06 -6.14
C ASN A 58 -24.92 7.19 -7.31
N THR A 59 -24.32 6.06 -6.99
CA THR A 59 -23.73 5.08 -7.93
C THR A 59 -24.47 3.75 -7.86
N ASN A 60 -24.32 2.92 -8.90
CA ASN A 60 -24.93 1.59 -8.94
C ASN A 60 -24.22 0.56 -8.05
N THR A 61 -23.03 0.88 -7.56
CA THR A 61 -22.24 0.03 -6.67
C THR A 61 -21.77 0.84 -5.47
N SER A 62 -21.50 0.17 -4.35
CA SER A 62 -20.93 0.81 -3.15
C SER A 62 -19.46 1.23 -3.34
N GLY A 63 -18.82 0.78 -4.41
CA GLY A 63 -17.45 1.08 -4.77
C GLY A 63 -16.69 -0.17 -5.22
N GLU A 64 -15.45 0.03 -5.62
CA GLU A 64 -14.51 -1.03 -5.97
C GLU A 64 -13.22 -0.82 -5.19
N PHE A 65 -12.62 -1.89 -4.74
CA PHE A 65 -11.31 -1.83 -4.12
C PHE A 65 -10.24 -1.57 -5.19
N GLY A 66 -9.43 -0.54 -4.98
CA GLY A 66 -8.23 -0.32 -5.78
C GLY A 66 -7.13 -1.34 -5.43
N ARG A 67 -6.16 -1.50 -6.34
CA ARG A 67 -5.03 -2.43 -6.19
C ARG A 67 -4.33 -2.36 -4.82
N TYR A 68 -4.17 -1.17 -4.26
CA TYR A 68 -3.50 -0.99 -2.97
C TYR A 68 -4.27 -1.63 -1.80
N VAL A 69 -5.61 -1.72 -1.87
CA VAL A 69 -6.39 -2.38 -0.82
C VAL A 69 -6.08 -3.89 -0.81
N TYR A 70 -5.99 -4.51 -1.98
CA TYR A 70 -5.63 -5.93 -2.09
C TYR A 70 -4.19 -6.19 -1.62
N GLN A 71 -3.24 -5.36 -2.08
CA GLN A 71 -1.84 -5.42 -1.67
C GLN A 71 -1.69 -5.28 -0.15
N ASP A 72 -2.29 -4.22 0.41
CA ASP A 72 -2.19 -3.91 1.83
C ASP A 72 -2.86 -5.00 2.68
N SER A 73 -3.99 -5.55 2.22
CA SER A 73 -4.69 -6.65 2.89
C SER A 73 -3.87 -7.94 2.89
N TRP A 74 -3.26 -8.29 1.76
CA TRP A 74 -2.37 -9.44 1.66
C TRP A 74 -1.16 -9.28 2.59
N ALA A 75 -0.46 -8.16 2.56
CA ALA A 75 0.67 -7.90 3.44
C ALA A 75 0.26 -7.92 4.92
N PHE A 76 -0.92 -7.36 5.25
CA PHE A 76 -1.46 -7.35 6.60
C PHE A 76 -1.76 -8.77 7.11
N LYS A 77 -2.31 -9.69 6.27
CA LYS A 77 -2.53 -11.10 6.60
C LYS A 77 -1.23 -11.74 7.12
N HIS A 78 -0.10 -11.47 6.47
CA HIS A 78 1.20 -12.02 6.87
C HIS A 78 1.74 -11.40 8.16
N VAL A 79 1.57 -10.09 8.37
CA VAL A 79 1.91 -9.45 9.64
C VAL A 79 1.07 -10.04 10.78
N LEU A 80 -0.24 -10.26 10.54
CA LEU A 80 -1.16 -10.85 11.51
C LEU A 80 -0.77 -12.29 11.87
N SER A 81 -0.42 -13.11 10.89
CA SER A 81 0.01 -14.50 11.09
C SER A 81 1.32 -14.58 11.86
N LYS A 82 2.32 -13.78 11.51
CA LYS A 82 3.67 -13.84 12.10
C LYS A 82 3.83 -13.06 13.38
N LYS A 83 3.04 -12.02 13.60
CA LYS A 83 3.06 -11.15 14.79
C LYS A 83 4.49 -10.76 15.21
N PRO A 84 5.31 -10.17 14.31
CA PRO A 84 6.66 -9.79 14.65
C PRO A 84 6.61 -8.80 15.83
N LYS A 85 7.60 -8.83 16.72
CA LYS A 85 7.66 -7.87 17.85
C LYS A 85 7.74 -6.44 17.38
N LYS A 86 8.41 -6.22 16.23
CA LYS A 86 8.56 -4.93 15.59
C LYS A 86 8.62 -5.12 14.08
N LEU A 87 7.89 -4.29 13.35
CA LEU A 87 7.97 -4.17 11.90
C LEU A 87 8.64 -2.84 11.52
N VAL A 88 9.70 -2.91 10.74
CA VAL A 88 10.27 -1.73 10.07
C VAL A 88 9.57 -1.57 8.73
N ASP A 89 8.77 -0.52 8.60
CA ASP A 89 8.10 -0.20 7.35
C ASP A 89 8.82 0.92 6.62
N ILE A 90 9.10 0.70 5.33
CA ILE A 90 9.76 1.70 4.51
C ILE A 90 8.76 2.25 3.50
N ALA A 91 8.21 3.43 3.83
CA ALA A 91 7.39 4.28 2.98
C ALA A 91 6.17 3.60 2.32
N SER A 92 5.64 2.50 2.89
CA SER A 92 4.40 1.88 2.42
C SER A 92 3.18 2.80 2.63
N SER A 93 2.01 2.37 2.20
CA SER A 93 0.79 3.16 2.38
C SER A 93 0.51 3.43 3.85
N THR A 94 -0.02 4.61 4.16
CA THR A 94 -0.42 4.97 5.53
C THR A 94 -1.54 4.08 6.07
N TYR A 95 -2.37 3.49 5.21
CA TYR A 95 -3.41 2.54 5.59
C TYR A 95 -2.80 1.22 6.08
N PHE A 96 -1.87 0.64 5.32
CA PHE A 96 -1.14 -0.55 5.75
C PHE A 96 -0.45 -0.34 7.10
N VAL A 97 0.32 0.76 7.21
CA VAL A 97 1.04 1.12 8.44
C VAL A 97 0.07 1.25 9.63
N ALA A 98 -1.07 1.93 9.44
CA ALA A 98 -2.05 2.13 10.50
C ALA A 98 -2.71 0.82 10.96
N PHE A 99 -3.03 -0.09 10.04
CA PHE A 99 -3.60 -1.40 10.39
C PHE A 99 -2.56 -2.31 11.04
N ALA A 100 -1.35 -2.39 10.49
CA ALA A 100 -0.27 -3.18 11.07
C ALA A 100 0.09 -2.70 12.50
N ALA A 101 -0.01 -1.40 12.76
CA ALA A 101 0.23 -0.81 14.07
C ALA A 101 -0.78 -1.22 15.16
N GLN A 102 -1.89 -1.87 14.82
CA GLN A 102 -2.82 -2.47 15.77
C GLN A 102 -2.32 -3.82 16.33
N ILE A 103 -1.35 -4.43 15.64
CA ILE A 103 -0.88 -5.79 15.95
C ILE A 103 0.55 -5.76 16.47
N THR A 104 1.39 -4.88 15.91
CA THR A 104 2.81 -4.81 16.22
C THR A 104 3.31 -3.37 16.35
N SER A 105 4.46 -3.19 16.97
CA SER A 105 5.13 -1.88 17.00
C SER A 105 5.74 -1.58 15.62
N ILE A 106 5.46 -0.41 15.07
CA ILE A 106 5.97 0.01 13.77
C ILE A 106 7.08 1.06 13.93
N GLU A 107 8.16 0.89 13.19
CA GLU A 107 9.11 1.95 12.90
C GLU A 107 8.99 2.32 11.43
N SER A 108 8.31 3.44 11.14
CA SER A 108 8.07 3.92 9.78
C SER A 108 9.25 4.79 9.34
N VAL A 109 9.92 4.39 8.27
CA VAL A 109 11.10 5.05 7.70
C VAL A 109 10.77 5.61 6.33
N ASP A 110 10.93 6.90 6.15
CA ASP A 110 10.77 7.60 4.86
C ASP A 110 11.75 8.79 4.85
N ILE A 111 12.10 9.28 3.68
CA ILE A 111 12.81 10.57 3.53
C ILE A 111 11.99 11.76 4.04
N ARG A 112 10.70 11.54 4.27
CA ARG A 112 9.72 12.49 4.84
C ARG A 112 9.09 11.89 6.09
N LEU A 113 8.97 12.65 7.17
CA LEU A 113 8.34 12.15 8.39
C LEU A 113 6.85 11.86 8.21
N LEU A 114 6.42 10.70 8.67
CA LEU A 114 5.01 10.40 8.87
C LEU A 114 4.51 11.07 10.16
N HIS A 115 3.59 12.01 10.05
CA HIS A 115 2.97 12.66 11.20
C HIS A 115 1.73 11.86 11.65
N THR A 116 1.77 11.34 12.88
CA THR A 116 0.68 10.56 13.46
C THR A 116 0.62 10.73 14.98
N SER A 117 -0.57 10.62 15.56
CA SER A 117 -0.79 10.53 17.02
C SER A 117 -0.76 9.10 17.56
N MET A 118 -0.61 8.09 16.70
CA MET A 118 -0.59 6.67 17.09
C MET A 118 0.73 6.34 17.81
N LYS A 119 0.65 6.00 19.10
CA LYS A 119 1.83 5.71 19.95
C LYS A 119 2.59 4.44 19.56
N THR A 120 1.96 3.54 18.83
CA THR A 120 2.55 2.31 18.31
C THR A 120 3.43 2.54 17.07
N ILE A 121 3.40 3.73 16.48
CA ILE A 121 4.18 4.11 15.31
C ILE A 121 5.27 5.10 15.70
N LYS A 122 6.52 4.75 15.43
CA LYS A 122 7.68 5.65 15.52
C LYS A 122 8.10 6.04 14.11
N SER A 123 7.94 7.31 13.75
CA SER A 123 8.41 7.83 12.47
C SER A 123 9.88 8.22 12.55
N LYS A 124 10.64 7.93 11.50
CA LYS A 124 12.07 8.18 11.40
C LYS A 124 12.44 8.62 10.00
N ILE A 125 13.25 9.66 9.88
CA ILE A 125 13.85 10.02 8.59
C ILE A 125 14.93 8.99 8.25
N GLY A 126 14.88 8.47 7.03
CA GLY A 126 15.87 7.55 6.51
C GLY A 126 15.75 7.37 5.00
N ASP A 127 16.89 7.08 4.37
CA ASP A 127 16.98 6.76 2.96
C ASP A 127 17.08 5.23 2.83
N ILE A 128 16.22 4.63 2.03
CA ILE A 128 16.21 3.19 1.77
C ILE A 128 17.52 2.70 1.13
N THR A 129 18.28 3.58 0.49
CA THR A 129 19.60 3.26 -0.09
C THR A 129 20.74 3.28 0.92
N SER A 130 20.45 3.71 2.17
CA SER A 130 21.41 3.77 3.29
C SER A 130 20.65 3.70 4.62
N LEU A 131 20.12 2.53 4.95
CA LEU A 131 19.27 2.34 6.13
C LEU A 131 20.07 2.41 7.43
N PRO A 132 19.59 3.11 8.47
CA PRO A 132 20.30 3.32 9.72
C PRO A 132 20.21 2.10 10.66
N TYR A 133 20.38 0.91 10.12
CA TYR A 133 20.35 -0.36 10.86
C TYR A 133 21.67 -1.12 10.67
N LYS A 134 22.04 -1.90 11.68
CA LYS A 134 23.17 -2.85 11.57
C LYS A 134 22.83 -3.98 10.60
N ASN A 135 23.84 -4.66 10.09
CA ASN A 135 23.65 -5.87 9.31
C ASN A 135 22.88 -6.90 10.12
N ASN A 136 21.96 -7.62 9.47
CA ASN A 136 21.21 -8.75 10.06
C ASN A 136 20.50 -8.41 11.39
N SER A 137 19.92 -7.18 11.50
CA SER A 137 19.35 -6.71 12.76
C SER A 137 17.83 -6.44 12.72
N VAL A 138 17.21 -6.48 11.54
CA VAL A 138 15.78 -6.20 11.35
C VAL A 138 15.04 -7.52 11.19
N GLU A 139 14.19 -7.87 12.16
CA GLU A 139 13.42 -9.11 12.19
C GLU A 139 12.30 -9.16 11.14
N ALA A 140 11.65 -8.03 10.90
CA ALA A 140 10.60 -7.91 9.89
C ALA A 140 10.66 -6.53 9.20
N LEU A 141 10.58 -6.53 7.87
CA LEU A 141 10.62 -5.34 7.04
C LEU A 141 9.53 -5.38 5.98
N SER A 142 8.86 -4.25 5.77
CA SER A 142 7.92 -4.04 4.66
C SER A 142 8.33 -2.86 3.79
N SER A 143 8.12 -2.98 2.47
CA SER A 143 8.29 -1.90 1.51
C SER A 143 7.39 -2.17 0.30
N LEU A 144 6.14 -1.71 0.38
CA LEU A 144 5.08 -2.06 -0.55
C LEU A 144 4.90 -0.96 -1.60
N SER A 145 5.20 -1.26 -2.87
CA SER A 145 5.12 -0.33 -4.01
C SER A 145 5.94 0.95 -3.78
N VAL A 146 7.18 0.79 -3.38
CA VAL A 146 8.13 1.88 -3.06
C VAL A 146 9.42 1.77 -3.87
N ILE A 147 10.02 0.59 -3.88
CA ILE A 147 11.38 0.35 -4.38
C ILE A 147 11.51 0.70 -5.87
N GLU A 148 10.45 0.52 -6.64
CA GLU A 148 10.35 0.88 -8.06
C GLU A 148 10.48 2.39 -8.33
N HIS A 149 10.29 3.22 -7.32
CA HIS A 149 10.38 4.68 -7.45
C HIS A 149 11.77 5.23 -7.13
N ILE A 150 12.58 4.48 -6.40
CA ILE A 150 13.85 4.97 -5.85
C ILE A 150 14.84 5.34 -6.95
N GLY A 151 15.40 6.54 -6.83
CA GLY A 151 16.32 7.11 -7.81
C GLY A 151 15.65 7.75 -9.04
N LEU A 152 14.32 8.00 -8.99
CA LEU A 152 13.62 8.71 -10.06
C LEU A 152 13.34 10.19 -9.75
N GLY A 153 13.68 10.67 -8.56
CA GLY A 153 13.48 12.06 -8.13
C GLY A 153 12.02 12.43 -7.87
N ARG A 154 11.09 11.46 -7.91
CA ARG A 154 9.64 11.70 -7.82
C ARG A 154 9.24 12.30 -6.48
N TYR A 155 9.84 11.85 -5.41
CA TYR A 155 9.49 12.25 -4.04
C TYR A 155 10.53 13.17 -3.39
N GLY A 156 11.47 13.70 -4.18
CA GLY A 156 12.58 14.51 -3.72
C GLY A 156 13.85 13.70 -3.43
N ASP A 157 13.84 12.42 -3.74
CA ASP A 157 14.99 11.53 -3.71
C ASP A 157 16.01 11.90 -4.80
N LYS A 158 17.29 11.57 -4.55
CA LYS A 158 18.37 11.79 -5.51
C LYS A 158 18.14 10.96 -6.77
N VAL A 159 18.25 11.59 -7.95
CA VAL A 159 18.19 10.87 -9.23
C VAL A 159 19.41 9.96 -9.34
N ASP A 160 19.16 8.64 -9.44
CA ASP A 160 20.17 7.60 -9.49
C ASP A 160 19.61 6.37 -10.22
N TYR A 161 20.20 6.03 -11.37
CA TYR A 161 19.77 4.87 -12.14
C TYR A 161 19.80 3.57 -11.34
N ASP A 162 20.79 3.40 -10.47
CA ASP A 162 21.00 2.23 -9.63
C ASP A 162 20.27 2.29 -8.29
N GLY A 163 19.48 3.34 -8.04
CA GLY A 163 18.78 3.56 -6.76
C GLY A 163 17.95 2.36 -6.32
N MET A 164 17.19 1.74 -7.24
CA MET A 164 16.41 0.54 -6.94
C MET A 164 17.29 -0.64 -6.48
N GLN A 165 18.40 -0.90 -7.16
CA GLN A 165 19.32 -1.99 -6.78
C GLN A 165 20.01 -1.72 -5.44
N LYS A 166 20.40 -0.46 -5.17
CA LYS A 166 20.96 -0.04 -3.88
C LYS A 166 19.96 -0.25 -2.75
N ALA A 167 18.69 0.10 -2.95
CA ALA A 167 17.63 -0.13 -1.98
C ALA A 167 17.46 -1.62 -1.64
N ILE A 168 17.44 -2.48 -2.65
CA ILE A 168 17.33 -3.93 -2.45
C ILE A 168 18.56 -4.48 -1.70
N ASN A 169 19.76 -4.04 -2.04
CA ASN A 169 20.99 -4.44 -1.36
C ASN A 169 20.96 -4.03 0.13
N GLU A 170 20.44 -2.84 0.44
CA GLU A 170 20.28 -2.37 1.81
C GLU A 170 19.23 -3.18 2.58
N ILE A 171 18.08 -3.48 1.97
CA ILE A 171 17.08 -4.37 2.57
C ILE A 171 17.73 -5.73 2.91
N LYS A 172 18.44 -6.33 1.97
CA LYS A 172 19.15 -7.60 2.18
C LYS A 172 20.21 -7.50 3.27
N ARG A 173 20.92 -6.37 3.37
CA ARG A 173 21.94 -6.14 4.39
C ARG A 173 21.37 -6.09 5.81
N VAL A 174 20.23 -5.40 5.98
CA VAL A 174 19.69 -5.10 7.32
C VAL A 174 18.81 -6.20 7.88
N VAL A 175 18.13 -6.98 7.03
CA VAL A 175 17.21 -8.02 7.49
C VAL A 175 17.98 -9.18 8.11
N ALA A 176 17.54 -9.61 9.27
CA ALA A 176 18.15 -10.71 10.04
C ALA A 176 17.92 -12.07 9.35
N PHE A 177 18.76 -13.05 9.72
CA PHE A 177 18.49 -14.43 9.35
C PHE A 177 17.12 -14.86 9.92
N ASN A 178 16.33 -15.59 9.14
CA ASN A 178 14.94 -15.88 9.40
C ASN A 178 14.02 -14.65 9.48
N GLY A 179 14.53 -13.46 9.14
CA GLY A 179 13.73 -12.25 9.06
C GLY A 179 12.76 -12.26 7.89
N MET A 180 11.62 -11.61 8.04
CA MET A 180 10.59 -11.51 7.04
C MET A 180 10.76 -10.22 6.22
N ILE A 181 10.64 -10.34 4.89
CA ILE A 181 10.59 -9.20 3.97
C ILE A 181 9.27 -9.25 3.20
N LEU A 182 8.48 -8.19 3.30
CA LEU A 182 7.27 -7.98 2.52
C LEU A 182 7.54 -6.90 1.49
N VAL A 183 7.48 -7.23 0.21
CA VAL A 183 7.69 -6.27 -0.89
C VAL A 183 6.64 -6.43 -1.98
N ALA A 184 6.37 -5.34 -2.69
CA ALA A 184 5.46 -5.34 -3.83
C ALA A 184 6.07 -4.52 -4.96
N PHE A 185 5.93 -5.02 -6.20
CA PHE A 185 6.47 -4.39 -7.40
C PHE A 185 5.44 -4.35 -8.53
N PRO A 186 5.36 -3.28 -9.32
CA PRO A 186 4.65 -3.31 -10.59
C PRO A 186 5.41 -4.20 -11.58
N VAL A 187 4.76 -5.26 -12.04
CA VAL A 187 5.35 -6.17 -13.01
C VAL A 187 4.77 -5.97 -14.40
N GLY A 188 5.55 -6.33 -15.41
CA GLY A 188 5.19 -6.23 -16.82
C GLY A 188 5.95 -7.22 -17.67
N LYS A 189 5.65 -7.24 -18.97
CA LYS A 189 6.31 -8.15 -19.93
C LYS A 189 7.76 -7.77 -20.24
N ILE A 190 8.17 -6.53 -19.93
CA ILE A 190 9.52 -6.02 -20.15
C ILE A 190 9.97 -5.15 -18.99
N ASN A 191 11.27 -5.12 -18.73
CA ASN A 191 11.86 -4.19 -17.78
C ASN A 191 11.85 -2.78 -18.38
N LYS A 192 11.16 -1.83 -17.73
CA LYS A 192 10.97 -0.48 -18.24
C LYS A 192 11.04 0.57 -17.14
N VAL A 193 11.72 1.67 -17.41
CA VAL A 193 11.64 2.89 -16.61
C VAL A 193 10.61 3.83 -17.24
N ILE A 194 9.56 4.17 -16.51
CA ILE A 194 8.60 5.22 -16.86
C ILE A 194 8.98 6.44 -16.01
N PHE A 195 9.81 7.30 -16.57
CA PHE A 195 10.33 8.48 -15.86
C PHE A 195 9.22 9.54 -15.70
N ASN A 196 9.05 10.14 -14.54
CA ASN A 196 9.55 9.89 -13.18
C ASN A 196 8.50 9.12 -12.34
N ALA A 197 7.71 8.27 -13.02
CA ALA A 197 6.60 7.55 -12.38
C ALA A 197 7.11 6.34 -11.57
N HIS A 198 7.62 5.32 -12.24
CA HIS A 198 8.09 4.07 -11.62
C HIS A 198 8.89 3.21 -12.61
N ARG A 199 9.55 2.17 -12.08
CA ARG A 199 10.04 1.05 -12.88
C ARG A 199 9.00 -0.06 -12.90
N SER A 200 8.85 -0.71 -14.04
CA SER A 200 8.15 -1.99 -14.18
C SER A 200 9.20 -3.05 -14.47
N CYS A 201 9.17 -4.15 -13.74
CA CYS A 201 10.10 -5.27 -13.90
C CYS A 201 9.37 -6.50 -14.42
N THR A 202 10.07 -7.42 -15.09
CA THR A 202 9.53 -8.76 -15.26
C THR A 202 9.62 -9.52 -13.93
N PRO A 203 8.75 -10.53 -13.67
CA PRO A 203 8.83 -11.35 -12.47
C PRO A 203 10.23 -11.95 -12.27
N GLU A 204 10.84 -12.48 -13.33
CA GLU A 204 12.19 -13.06 -13.30
C GLU A 204 13.23 -12.04 -12.84
N LYS A 205 13.10 -10.77 -13.28
CA LYS A 205 14.00 -9.70 -12.83
C LYS A 205 13.84 -9.44 -11.34
N VAL A 206 12.62 -9.48 -10.82
CA VAL A 206 12.37 -9.34 -9.36
C VAL A 206 13.05 -10.48 -8.61
N TYR A 207 12.84 -11.74 -9.01
CA TYR A 207 13.49 -12.89 -8.33
C TYR A 207 15.00 -12.81 -8.39
N MET A 208 15.58 -12.44 -9.54
CA MET A 208 17.03 -12.25 -9.67
C MET A 208 17.58 -11.22 -8.68
N MET A 209 16.87 -10.11 -8.46
CA MET A 209 17.32 -9.06 -7.53
C MET A 209 17.34 -9.55 -6.08
N PHE A 210 16.46 -10.49 -5.73
CA PHE A 210 16.37 -11.08 -4.39
C PHE A 210 17.08 -12.46 -4.28
N THR A 211 17.94 -12.80 -5.22
CA THR A 211 18.76 -14.04 -5.15
C THR A 211 19.46 -14.16 -3.79
N GLY A 212 19.45 -15.35 -3.20
CA GLY A 212 19.97 -15.65 -1.87
C GLY A 212 18.93 -15.59 -0.76
N LEU A 213 17.68 -15.22 -1.07
CA LEU A 213 16.53 -15.30 -0.17
C LEU A 213 15.63 -16.48 -0.56
N LYS A 214 14.92 -17.04 0.43
CA LYS A 214 13.87 -18.03 0.18
C LYS A 214 12.55 -17.30 -0.09
N LEU A 215 11.91 -17.62 -1.20
CA LEU A 215 10.54 -17.19 -1.49
C LEU A 215 9.60 -18.03 -0.60
N ILE A 216 8.71 -17.37 0.13
CA ILE A 216 7.76 -18.01 1.04
C ILE A 216 6.35 -17.97 0.44
N ASP A 217 5.92 -16.81 -0.03
CA ASP A 217 4.61 -16.61 -0.63
C ASP A 217 4.70 -15.53 -1.70
N GLU A 218 3.84 -15.65 -2.71
CA GLU A 218 3.69 -14.64 -3.73
C GLU A 218 2.25 -14.55 -4.21
N LYS A 219 1.86 -13.36 -4.61
CA LYS A 219 0.57 -13.11 -5.24
C LYS A 219 0.77 -12.23 -6.46
N LEU A 220 0.29 -12.72 -7.59
CA LEU A 220 0.24 -11.98 -8.85
C LEU A 220 -1.21 -11.63 -9.17
N GLY A 221 -1.57 -10.37 -9.02
CA GLY A 221 -2.89 -9.91 -9.43
C GLY A 221 -2.88 -9.37 -10.86
N GLY A 222 -3.87 -9.67 -11.71
CA GLY A 222 -3.93 -9.41 -13.15
C GLY A 222 -3.40 -8.06 -13.67
N THR A 223 -3.81 -6.92 -13.09
CA THR A 223 -3.25 -5.59 -13.35
C THR A 223 -2.44 -5.05 -12.18
N THR A 224 -2.10 -5.90 -11.23
CA THR A 224 -1.56 -5.57 -9.92
C THR A 224 -0.07 -5.86 -9.82
N PRO A 225 0.65 -5.25 -8.87
CA PRO A 225 2.04 -5.58 -8.59
C PRO A 225 2.20 -7.05 -8.17
N LEU A 226 3.38 -7.61 -8.45
CA LEU A 226 3.83 -8.85 -7.84
C LEU A 226 4.12 -8.57 -6.36
N GLU A 227 3.41 -9.27 -5.49
CA GLU A 227 3.58 -9.22 -4.05
C GLU A 227 4.42 -10.43 -3.63
N VAL A 228 5.50 -10.23 -2.89
CA VAL A 228 6.45 -11.29 -2.57
C VAL A 228 6.82 -11.24 -1.09
N ILE A 229 6.78 -12.37 -0.44
CA ILE A 229 7.38 -12.57 0.88
C ILE A 229 8.68 -13.33 0.70
N LEU A 230 9.72 -12.78 1.28
CA LEU A 230 11.05 -13.34 1.22
C LEU A 230 11.60 -13.53 2.64
N LYS A 231 12.40 -14.55 2.82
CA LYS A 231 13.05 -14.85 4.08
C LYS A 231 14.51 -15.19 3.82
N PHE A 232 15.43 -14.74 4.68
CA PHE A 232 16.75 -15.28 4.71
C PHE A 232 16.70 -16.71 5.27
N PRO A 233 17.37 -17.68 4.63
CA PRO A 233 17.49 -19.02 5.21
C PRO A 233 18.20 -18.96 6.57
N LYS A 234 17.87 -19.89 7.45
CA LYS A 234 18.65 -20.13 8.69
C LYS A 234 20.13 -20.29 8.34
N GLN A 235 21.00 -19.66 9.12
CA GLN A 235 22.38 -20.08 9.22
C GLN A 235 22.46 -21.05 10.40
N ASP A 236 22.88 -22.28 10.14
CA ASP A 236 23.34 -23.19 11.18
C ASP A 236 24.72 -22.74 11.70
N GLU A 237 25.12 -23.29 12.83
CA GLU A 237 26.41 -22.97 13.47
C GLU A 237 27.63 -23.37 12.59
N THR A 238 27.44 -24.17 11.53
CA THR A 238 28.47 -24.63 10.61
C THR A 238 28.55 -23.79 9.33
N GLY A 239 27.60 -22.88 9.09
CA GLY A 239 27.51 -22.04 7.88
C GLY A 239 26.86 -22.75 6.69
N GLU A 240 26.37 -23.98 6.84
CA GLU A 240 25.62 -24.70 5.83
C GLU A 240 24.12 -24.35 5.87
N LYS A 241 23.45 -24.39 4.73
CA LYS A 241 22.00 -24.11 4.63
C LYS A 241 21.23 -25.30 5.17
N SER A 242 20.46 -25.14 6.25
CA SER A 242 19.52 -26.17 6.69
C SER A 242 18.20 -26.05 5.92
N ASP A 243 17.75 -27.13 5.29
CA ASP A 243 16.45 -27.27 4.63
C ASP A 243 15.36 -27.73 5.63
N GLU A 244 15.38 -27.20 6.87
CA GLU A 244 14.28 -27.47 7.79
C GLU A 244 12.99 -26.83 7.27
N GLU A 245 11.96 -27.62 7.08
CA GLU A 245 10.60 -27.19 6.78
C GLU A 245 10.08 -26.34 7.96
N ASP A 246 10.06 -25.02 7.78
CA ASP A 246 9.36 -24.15 8.71
C ASP A 246 7.84 -24.39 8.52
N ASP A 247 7.18 -24.83 9.58
CA ASP A 247 5.71 -24.92 9.66
C ASP A 247 5.12 -23.50 9.58
N TRP A 248 4.76 -23.13 8.37
CA TRP A 248 4.04 -21.88 8.06
C TRP A 248 2.53 -22.12 8.09
N GLY A 249 2.06 -23.12 8.84
CA GLY A 249 0.64 -23.43 9.01
C GLY A 249 -0.13 -23.30 7.70
N ASP A 250 -0.24 -24.38 6.96
CA ASP A 250 -1.16 -24.52 5.82
C ASP A 250 -2.59 -24.38 6.36
N GLU A 251 -3.03 -23.14 6.58
CA GLU A 251 -4.44 -22.85 6.79
C GLU A 251 -5.02 -22.44 5.44
N ASP A 252 -5.80 -23.38 4.88
CA ASP A 252 -6.77 -23.22 3.80
C ASP A 252 -6.25 -22.94 2.37
N GLU A 253 -5.85 -24.02 1.68
CA GLU A 253 -5.66 -24.05 0.21
C GLU A 253 -6.94 -23.76 -0.62
N ASN A 254 -8.08 -23.45 -0.03
CA ASN A 254 -9.35 -23.52 -0.76
C ASN A 254 -10.08 -22.20 -1.02
N ASP A 255 -9.65 -21.05 -0.49
CA ASP A 255 -10.46 -19.82 -0.60
C ASP A 255 -9.98 -18.78 -1.64
N ASP A 256 -8.76 -18.87 -2.16
CA ASP A 256 -8.19 -17.79 -2.97
C ASP A 256 -8.30 -17.97 -4.50
N LYS A 257 -8.95 -19.03 -5.01
CA LYS A 257 -9.05 -19.29 -6.46
C LYS A 257 -10.18 -18.57 -7.20
N TYR A 258 -11.07 -17.83 -6.53
CA TYR A 258 -12.32 -17.37 -7.12
C TYR A 258 -12.50 -15.85 -7.29
N TRP A 259 -11.49 -15.01 -7.11
CA TRP A 259 -11.70 -13.56 -7.14
C TRP A 259 -11.42 -12.85 -8.46
N PHE A 260 -11.00 -13.55 -9.51
CA PHE A 260 -10.73 -12.92 -10.81
C PHE A 260 -11.11 -13.83 -12.00
N THR A 261 -12.41 -14.03 -12.23
CA THR A 261 -12.90 -14.29 -13.59
C THR A 261 -13.60 -13.03 -14.05
N LYS A 262 -13.06 -12.44 -15.08
CA LYS A 262 -13.71 -11.36 -15.84
C LYS A 262 -14.06 -11.93 -17.20
N ASP A 263 -15.37 -12.01 -17.49
CA ASP A 263 -15.89 -11.93 -18.83
C ASP A 263 -15.84 -10.47 -19.31
#